data_0eb2826fb924d619b8654c2d727d312c
#
_entry.id   0eb2826fb924d619b8654c2d727d312c
#
_cell.length_a   1.000
_cell.length_b   1.000
_cell.length_c   1.000
_cell.angle_alpha   90.00
_cell.angle_beta   90.00
_cell.angle_gamma   90.00
#
_symmetry.space_group_name_H-M   'P 1'
#
loop_
_entity.id
_entity.type
_entity.pdbx_description
1 polymer ?
#
loop_
_entity_poly.entity_id
_entity_poly.type
_entity_poly.pdbx_seq_one_letter_code
_entity_poly.pdbx_strand_id
1 'polypeptide(L)'
;MKRTLALATILGAAWAATAAADGGGPSPGPTWGSPGVVDHAHSIRYVALTAGARNTTITSINTRNGNVTRWAYLKGSYGIPAVAWDWSTGGLARNGERLILVSAPAKWTRFVVLHPRTLRVRSQFRLRGAWAFDALSPDGSLLYLIRYRGNPYAVNSSYAVRAYNLNTHRLYAGPIVDRREPDEKMTGQPVTRVEPGAWAYTLYSRTGKRPFVHALDTAHRRAFCVDLPWRNSARWINLVRMRVHGGELLLRRDGKVIARVDRKTFDVKT
;
A
#
# COMPACT_ATOMS: atom_id res chain seq x y z
N MET A 1 -8.61 -44.00 36.49
CA MET A 1 -8.73 -42.54 36.39
C MET A 1 -8.58 -42.16 34.93
N LYS A 2 -9.68 -41.89 34.21
CA LYS A 2 -9.71 -41.50 32.78
C LYS A 2 -9.70 -39.97 32.74
N ARG A 3 -8.66 -39.35 32.18
CA ARG A 3 -8.59 -37.90 31.93
C ARG A 3 -9.19 -37.60 30.57
N THR A 4 -10.32 -36.94 30.53
CA THR A 4 -10.99 -36.46 29.34
C THR A 4 -10.34 -35.12 28.95
N LEU A 5 -9.68 -35.07 27.80
CA LEU A 5 -9.22 -33.82 27.19
C LEU A 5 -10.43 -33.15 26.51
N ALA A 6 -10.80 -31.96 26.98
CA ALA A 6 -11.74 -31.12 26.30
C ALA A 6 -11.05 -30.33 25.18
N LEU A 7 -11.45 -30.59 23.93
CA LEU A 7 -11.03 -29.82 22.77
C LEU A 7 -11.85 -28.52 22.75
N ALA A 8 -11.24 -27.37 23.02
CA ALA A 8 -11.87 -26.08 22.86
C ALA A 8 -11.80 -25.66 21.38
N THR A 9 -12.91 -25.76 20.68
CA THR A 9 -13.08 -25.25 19.32
C THR A 9 -13.24 -23.74 19.39
N ILE A 10 -12.22 -22.98 19.03
CA ILE A 10 -12.31 -21.53 18.90
C ILE A 10 -12.97 -21.23 17.54
N LEU A 11 -14.27 -20.96 17.56
CA LEU A 11 -14.97 -20.36 16.41
C LEU A 11 -14.47 -18.91 16.26
N GLY A 12 -13.58 -18.70 15.30
CA GLY A 12 -13.20 -17.38 14.84
C GLY A 12 -14.37 -16.74 14.11
N ALA A 13 -15.10 -15.84 14.76
CA ALA A 13 -16.06 -14.97 14.09
C ALA A 13 -15.27 -14.04 13.15
N ALA A 14 -15.30 -14.33 11.86
CA ALA A 14 -14.88 -13.41 10.82
C ALA A 14 -15.89 -12.27 10.78
N TRP A 15 -15.55 -11.15 11.41
CA TRP A 15 -16.26 -9.90 11.20
C TRP A 15 -15.96 -9.43 9.78
N ALA A 16 -16.88 -9.70 8.88
CA ALA A 16 -16.94 -9.03 7.60
C ALA A 16 -17.28 -7.56 7.91
N ALA A 17 -16.28 -6.71 8.01
CA ALA A 17 -16.47 -5.29 7.99
C ALA A 17 -17.08 -4.96 6.62
N THR A 18 -18.37 -4.66 6.59
CA THR A 18 -19.01 -4.02 5.46
C THR A 18 -18.31 -2.69 5.27
N ALA A 19 -17.39 -2.63 4.32
CA ALA A 19 -16.78 -1.39 3.87
C ALA A 19 -17.92 -0.50 3.33
N ALA A 20 -18.28 0.52 4.09
CA ALA A 20 -19.07 1.60 3.57
C ALA A 20 -18.31 2.20 2.38
N ALA A 21 -18.90 2.08 1.18
CA ALA A 21 -18.26 2.43 -0.08
C ALA A 21 -18.11 3.93 -0.31
N ASP A 22 -18.40 4.75 0.69
CA ASP A 22 -18.41 6.20 0.56
C ASP A 22 -17.35 6.81 1.47
N GLY A 23 -16.24 7.25 0.87
CA GLY A 23 -15.38 8.25 1.46
C GLY A 23 -14.06 7.80 2.07
N GLY A 24 -13.35 6.87 1.45
CA GLY A 24 -11.96 6.60 1.80
C GLY A 24 -11.00 7.59 1.14
N GLY A 25 -10.01 8.05 1.90
CA GLY A 25 -8.90 8.83 1.35
C GLY A 25 -7.98 7.99 0.45
N PRO A 26 -6.82 8.53 0.01
CA PRO A 26 -5.91 7.89 -0.95
C PRO A 26 -5.16 6.66 -0.41
N SER A 27 -5.53 6.13 0.73
CA SER A 27 -4.99 4.88 1.27
C SER A 27 -5.96 4.28 2.27
N PRO A 28 -6.16 2.96 2.24
CA PRO A 28 -6.93 2.26 3.28
C PRO A 28 -6.23 2.24 4.65
N GLY A 29 -4.97 2.71 4.73
CA GLY A 29 -4.22 2.79 5.98
C GLY A 29 -3.49 1.50 6.36
N PRO A 30 -3.07 1.37 7.63
CA PRO A 30 -2.42 0.16 8.13
C PRO A 30 -3.42 -1.00 8.23
N THR A 31 -2.94 -2.21 7.95
CA THR A 31 -3.70 -3.46 8.12
C THR A 31 -3.12 -4.32 9.23
N TRP A 32 -4.00 -5.05 9.90
CA TRP A 32 -3.64 -6.07 10.88
C TRP A 32 -4.22 -7.42 10.46
N GLY A 33 -3.43 -8.48 10.65
CA GLY A 33 -3.80 -9.80 10.18
C GLY A 33 -3.51 -10.00 8.69
N SER A 34 -4.33 -10.84 8.05
CA SER A 34 -4.24 -11.09 6.61
C SER A 34 -4.73 -9.88 5.81
N PRO A 35 -4.14 -9.59 4.62
CA PRO A 35 -3.23 -10.47 3.90
C PRO A 35 -1.76 -10.38 4.33
N GLY A 36 -1.32 -9.33 5.04
CA GLY A 36 0.10 -9.07 5.26
C GLY A 36 0.85 -8.74 3.97
N VAL A 37 2.19 -8.75 3.99
CA VAL A 37 3.03 -8.58 2.79
C VAL A 37 3.91 -9.82 2.58
N VAL A 38 4.07 -10.25 1.32
CA VAL A 38 4.76 -11.49 0.98
C VAL A 38 6.12 -11.22 0.34
N ASP A 39 7.15 -11.83 0.90
CA ASP A 39 8.46 -12.03 0.26
C ASP A 39 8.42 -13.33 -0.56
N HIS A 40 8.15 -13.19 -1.84
CA HIS A 40 8.06 -14.34 -2.74
C HIS A 40 9.41 -15.05 -2.93
N ALA A 41 10.53 -14.31 -2.86
CA ALA A 41 11.87 -14.89 -3.03
C ALA A 41 12.22 -15.87 -1.89
N HIS A 42 11.73 -15.60 -0.69
CA HIS A 42 12.02 -16.41 0.50
C HIS A 42 10.82 -17.22 1.00
N SER A 43 9.66 -17.15 0.33
CA SER A 43 8.41 -17.80 0.75
C SER A 43 8.01 -17.40 2.18
N ILE A 44 8.14 -16.14 2.53
CA ILE A 44 7.79 -15.59 3.84
C ILE A 44 6.67 -14.56 3.70
N ARG A 45 5.67 -14.65 4.57
CA ARG A 45 4.64 -13.60 4.76
C ARG A 45 4.89 -12.89 6.08
N TYR A 46 4.89 -11.57 6.05
CA TYR A 46 4.94 -10.73 7.24
C TYR A 46 3.54 -10.23 7.57
N VAL A 47 3.13 -10.42 8.83
CA VAL A 47 1.81 -10.05 9.33
C VAL A 47 1.96 -9.26 10.61
N ALA A 48 1.34 -8.08 10.68
CA ALA A 48 1.22 -7.32 11.92
C ALA A 48 -0.08 -7.72 12.64
N LEU A 49 0.00 -7.94 13.95
CA LEU A 49 -1.13 -8.26 14.81
C LEU A 49 -1.20 -7.22 15.92
N THR A 50 -2.39 -6.77 16.27
CA THR A 50 -2.56 -5.92 17.45
C THR A 50 -2.41 -6.75 18.71
N ALA A 51 -1.57 -6.28 19.64
CA ALA A 51 -1.41 -6.85 20.96
C ALA A 51 -1.95 -5.83 22.00
N GLY A 52 -3.26 -5.66 22.02
CA GLY A 52 -3.93 -4.57 22.73
C GLY A 52 -3.79 -3.21 22.02
N ALA A 53 -4.39 -2.16 22.58
CA ALA A 53 -4.51 -0.84 21.93
C ALA A 53 -3.19 -0.11 21.68
N ARG A 54 -2.08 -0.54 22.29
CA ARG A 54 -0.80 0.19 22.28
C ARG A 54 0.39 -0.62 21.81
N ASN A 55 0.17 -1.82 21.31
CA ASN A 55 1.26 -2.73 20.97
C ASN A 55 0.95 -3.49 19.68
N THR A 56 2.01 -3.87 19.01
CA THR A 56 1.96 -4.66 17.77
C THR A 56 2.90 -5.85 17.90
N THR A 57 2.44 -7.02 17.54
CA THR A 57 3.29 -8.18 17.27
C THR A 57 3.45 -8.31 15.77
N ILE A 58 4.68 -8.28 15.28
CA ILE A 58 5.00 -8.62 13.89
C ILE A 58 5.46 -10.06 13.82
N THR A 59 4.92 -10.82 12.88
CA THR A 59 5.25 -12.23 12.67
C THR A 59 5.75 -12.46 11.25
N SER A 60 6.68 -13.38 11.09
CA SER A 60 7.06 -13.97 9.81
C SER A 60 6.54 -15.40 9.73
N ILE A 61 5.83 -15.71 8.66
CA ILE A 61 5.14 -16.98 8.44
C ILE A 61 5.67 -17.59 7.14
N ASN A 62 6.10 -18.83 7.20
CA ASN A 62 6.47 -19.57 6.00
C ASN A 62 5.21 -19.86 5.18
N THR A 63 5.17 -19.40 3.92
CA THR A 63 3.97 -19.52 3.07
C THR A 63 3.75 -20.95 2.54
N ARG A 64 4.77 -21.84 2.63
CA ARG A 64 4.66 -23.21 2.15
C ARG A 64 3.97 -24.15 3.15
N ASN A 65 4.16 -23.89 4.46
CA ASN A 65 3.64 -24.75 5.52
C ASN A 65 2.85 -24.02 6.61
N GLY A 66 2.72 -22.70 6.53
CA GLY A 66 1.97 -21.90 7.50
C GLY A 66 2.64 -21.67 8.85
N ASN A 67 3.85 -22.21 9.06
CA ASN A 67 4.53 -22.09 10.34
C ASN A 67 5.04 -20.68 10.61
N VAL A 68 4.85 -20.20 11.83
CA VAL A 68 5.50 -18.97 12.31
C VAL A 68 6.98 -19.25 12.50
N THR A 69 7.81 -18.55 11.74
CA THR A 69 9.28 -18.72 11.78
C THR A 69 9.93 -17.75 12.76
N ARG A 70 9.31 -16.60 12.99
CA ARG A 70 9.80 -15.56 13.89
C ARG A 70 8.68 -14.61 14.28
N TRP A 71 8.84 -13.99 15.43
CA TRP A 71 7.99 -12.87 15.87
C TRP A 71 8.81 -11.83 16.64
N ALA A 72 8.29 -10.61 16.70
CA ALA A 72 8.84 -9.53 17.50
C ALA A 72 7.71 -8.63 18.02
N TYR A 73 7.96 -8.03 19.18
CA TYR A 73 7.02 -7.14 19.84
C TYR A 73 7.44 -5.68 19.65
N LEU A 74 6.49 -4.82 19.33
CA LEU A 74 6.70 -3.40 19.12
C LEU A 74 5.75 -2.60 20.00
N LYS A 75 6.30 -1.62 20.72
CA LYS A 75 5.48 -0.63 21.43
C LYS A 75 4.87 0.35 20.45
N GLY A 76 3.55 0.43 20.42
CA GLY A 76 2.78 1.27 19.50
C GLY A 76 1.85 0.45 18.62
N SER A 77 0.84 1.10 18.04
CA SER A 77 -0.08 0.49 17.08
C SER A 77 0.43 0.75 15.67
N TYR A 78 0.91 -0.31 15.02
CA TYR A 78 1.44 -0.29 13.66
C TYR A 78 0.84 -1.45 12.86
N GLY A 79 0.66 -1.26 11.56
CA GLY A 79 0.21 -2.31 10.65
C GLY A 79 1.06 -2.37 9.38
N ILE A 80 0.87 -3.43 8.61
CA ILE A 80 1.35 -3.49 7.23
C ILE A 80 0.56 -2.47 6.42
N PRO A 81 1.21 -1.58 5.65
CA PRO A 81 0.48 -0.59 4.87
C PRO A 81 -0.33 -1.25 3.75
N ALA A 82 -1.62 -0.98 3.67
CA ALA A 82 -2.42 -1.22 2.48
C ALA A 82 -2.26 -0.04 1.52
N VAL A 83 -2.14 -0.32 0.24
CA VAL A 83 -1.85 0.67 -0.80
C VAL A 83 -3.00 0.87 -1.77
N ALA A 84 -4.01 0.00 -1.73
CA ALA A 84 -5.23 0.12 -2.52
C ALA A 84 -6.41 -0.56 -1.80
N TRP A 85 -7.64 -0.23 -2.21
CA TRP A 85 -8.87 -0.72 -1.59
C TRP A 85 -9.20 -2.17 -1.95
N ASP A 86 -8.48 -2.78 -2.89
CA ASP A 86 -8.50 -4.24 -3.11
C ASP A 86 -7.61 -4.99 -2.09
N TRP A 87 -7.14 -4.29 -1.05
CA TRP A 87 -6.25 -4.80 0.00
C TRP A 87 -4.86 -5.21 -0.48
N SER A 88 -4.44 -4.71 -1.64
CA SER A 88 -3.03 -4.76 -2.02
C SER A 88 -2.18 -4.11 -0.93
N THR A 89 -1.15 -4.79 -0.49
CA THR A 89 -0.26 -4.33 0.59
C THR A 89 1.13 -4.03 0.06
N GLY A 90 1.84 -3.15 0.77
CA GLY A 90 3.21 -2.79 0.50
C GLY A 90 4.08 -2.82 1.76
N GLY A 91 5.19 -2.11 1.72
CA GLY A 91 6.07 -1.94 2.87
C GLY A 91 7.29 -2.85 2.89
N LEU A 92 7.33 -3.90 2.06
CA LEU A 92 8.54 -4.72 1.91
C LEU A 92 9.38 -4.19 0.75
N ALA A 93 10.63 -3.83 1.01
CA ALA A 93 11.56 -3.45 -0.04
C ALA A 93 11.91 -4.66 -0.93
N ARG A 94 12.04 -4.42 -2.23
CA ARG A 94 12.27 -5.47 -3.22
C ARG A 94 13.58 -6.25 -2.99
N ASN A 95 14.60 -5.59 -2.45
CA ASN A 95 15.86 -6.22 -2.06
C ASN A 95 15.77 -7.04 -0.77
N GLY A 96 14.60 -7.11 -0.13
CA GLY A 96 14.39 -7.86 1.11
C GLY A 96 15.10 -7.29 2.34
N GLU A 97 15.57 -6.04 2.30
CA GLU A 97 16.38 -5.45 3.38
C GLU A 97 15.58 -4.58 4.35
N ARG A 98 14.35 -4.19 3.99
CA ARG A 98 13.51 -3.31 4.81
C ARG A 98 12.05 -3.72 4.76
N LEU A 99 11.43 -3.72 5.93
CA LEU A 99 10.00 -3.85 6.12
C LEU A 99 9.49 -2.61 6.85
N ILE A 100 8.54 -1.90 6.23
CA ILE A 100 7.94 -0.69 6.78
C ILE A 100 6.61 -1.04 7.43
N LEU A 101 6.44 -0.62 8.67
CA LEU A 101 5.15 -0.57 9.33
C LEU A 101 4.74 0.89 9.53
N VAL A 102 3.44 1.14 9.51
CA VAL A 102 2.88 2.49 9.65
C VAL A 102 1.77 2.51 10.70
N SER A 103 1.67 3.63 11.44
CA SER A 103 0.50 3.91 12.27
C SER A 103 -0.64 4.50 11.44
N ALA A 104 -1.86 4.48 11.97
CA ALA A 104 -2.95 5.23 11.37
C ALA A 104 -2.58 6.72 11.18
N PRO A 105 -3.03 7.37 10.08
CA PRO A 105 -2.83 8.79 9.87
C PRO A 105 -3.47 9.63 10.99
N ALA A 106 -2.68 10.56 11.56
CA ALA A 106 -3.12 11.42 12.65
C ALA A 106 -2.31 12.73 12.65
N LYS A 107 -2.39 13.53 13.74
CA LYS A 107 -1.54 14.71 13.96
C LYS A 107 -0.04 14.39 13.78
N TRP A 108 0.36 13.16 14.10
CA TRP A 108 1.67 12.58 13.86
C TRP A 108 1.48 11.17 13.31
N THR A 109 1.99 10.90 12.13
CA THR A 109 2.07 9.54 11.60
C THR A 109 3.45 8.97 11.93
N ARG A 110 3.47 7.75 12.45
CA ARG A 110 4.68 7.06 12.90
C ARG A 110 5.00 5.92 11.94
N PHE A 111 6.29 5.71 11.74
CA PHE A 111 6.83 4.66 10.88
C PHE A 111 7.88 3.86 11.65
N VAL A 112 7.89 2.56 11.43
CA VAL A 112 8.91 1.64 11.93
C VAL A 112 9.54 0.95 10.74
N VAL A 113 10.87 0.97 10.69
CA VAL A 113 11.67 0.25 9.70
C VAL A 113 12.28 -0.97 10.37
N LEU A 114 11.94 -2.15 9.89
CA LEU A 114 12.47 -3.41 10.39
C LEU A 114 13.44 -4.04 9.39
N HIS A 115 14.36 -4.83 9.91
CA HIS A 115 15.07 -5.82 9.09
C HIS A 115 14.17 -7.05 8.93
N PRO A 116 13.74 -7.44 7.73
CA PRO A 116 12.72 -8.49 7.55
C PRO A 116 13.14 -9.84 8.16
N ARG A 117 14.37 -10.28 7.89
CA ARG A 117 14.85 -11.61 8.36
C ARG A 117 14.96 -11.74 9.88
N THR A 118 15.25 -10.65 10.59
CA THR A 118 15.46 -10.68 12.06
C THR A 118 14.32 -10.05 12.84
N LEU A 119 13.43 -9.29 12.17
CA LEU A 119 12.39 -8.45 12.73
C LEU A 119 12.93 -7.39 13.74
N ARG A 120 14.23 -7.15 13.75
CA ARG A 120 14.82 -6.09 14.58
C ARG A 120 14.50 -4.72 14.00
N VAL A 121 14.20 -3.76 14.88
CA VAL A 121 14.01 -2.36 14.51
C VAL A 121 15.35 -1.78 14.04
N ARG A 122 15.36 -1.26 12.80
CA ARG A 122 16.50 -0.49 12.25
C ARG A 122 16.37 0.98 12.59
N SER A 123 15.17 1.54 12.44
CA SER A 123 14.88 2.92 12.80
C SER A 123 13.38 3.14 13.03
N GLN A 124 13.08 4.21 13.74
CA GLN A 124 11.71 4.71 13.92
C GLN A 124 11.73 6.22 13.70
N PHE A 125 10.69 6.72 13.06
CA PHE A 125 10.52 8.16 12.87
C PHE A 125 9.04 8.53 12.85
N ARG A 126 8.78 9.82 12.95
CA ARG A 126 7.43 10.39 12.87
C ARG A 126 7.43 11.63 12.01
N LEU A 127 6.37 11.83 11.28
CA LEU A 127 6.13 13.02 10.48
C LEU A 127 4.90 13.76 11.00
N ARG A 128 5.00 15.08 11.08
CA ARG A 128 3.86 15.91 11.48
C ARG A 128 2.81 15.92 10.38
N GLY A 129 1.55 15.65 10.75
CA GLY A 129 0.41 15.57 9.86
C GLY A 129 0.04 14.15 9.51
N ALA A 130 -1.01 14.02 8.71
CA ALA A 130 -1.52 12.76 8.22
C ALA A 130 -0.73 12.31 6.99
N TRP A 131 -0.16 11.12 7.09
CA TRP A 131 0.62 10.49 6.02
C TRP A 131 0.19 9.04 5.84
N ALA A 132 0.38 8.52 4.64
CA ALA A 132 0.28 7.10 4.35
C ALA A 132 1.52 6.63 3.59
N PHE A 133 1.76 5.33 3.64
CA PHE A 133 2.74 4.67 2.79
C PHE A 133 2.25 4.68 1.34
N ASP A 134 3.16 4.90 0.41
CA ASP A 134 2.92 4.74 -1.02
C ASP A 134 3.79 3.62 -1.59
N ALA A 135 5.10 3.80 -1.68
CA ALA A 135 6.02 2.83 -2.26
C ALA A 135 7.41 2.85 -1.60
N LEU A 136 8.26 1.91 -2.00
CA LEU A 136 9.70 1.93 -1.74
C LEU A 136 10.46 1.93 -3.06
N SER A 137 11.64 2.57 -3.07
CA SER A 137 12.60 2.37 -4.16
C SER A 137 13.10 0.91 -4.18
N PRO A 138 13.57 0.40 -5.33
CA PRO A 138 14.02 -0.99 -5.44
C PRO A 138 15.12 -1.37 -4.43
N ASP A 139 16.01 -0.44 -4.12
CA ASP A 139 17.08 -0.58 -3.14
C ASP A 139 16.63 -0.34 -1.70
N GLY A 140 15.37 0.06 -1.50
CA GLY A 140 14.79 0.36 -0.21
C GLY A 140 15.31 1.64 0.45
N SER A 141 16.10 2.48 -0.24
CA SER A 141 16.67 3.71 0.35
C SER A 141 15.66 4.85 0.42
N LEU A 142 14.69 4.90 -0.50
CA LEU A 142 13.65 5.91 -0.56
C LEU A 142 12.30 5.32 -0.19
N LEU A 143 11.62 5.99 0.72
CA LEU A 143 10.23 5.73 1.08
C LEU A 143 9.36 6.81 0.47
N TYR A 144 8.41 6.42 -0.37
CA TYR A 144 7.41 7.28 -0.95
C TYR A 144 6.19 7.33 -0.05
N LEU A 145 5.70 8.53 0.20
CA LEU A 145 4.65 8.79 1.17
C LEU A 145 3.58 9.70 0.57
N ILE A 146 2.34 9.39 0.84
CA ILE A 146 1.19 10.24 0.55
C ILE A 146 1.02 11.21 1.71
N ARG A 147 1.12 12.51 1.46
CA ARG A 147 0.79 13.57 2.42
C ARG A 147 -0.61 14.07 2.16
N TYR A 148 -1.50 13.87 3.10
CA TYR A 148 -2.86 14.42 3.02
C TYR A 148 -2.88 15.91 3.24
N ARG A 149 -3.75 16.60 2.52
CA ARG A 149 -4.10 18.01 2.71
C ARG A 149 -5.51 18.07 3.29
N GLY A 150 -5.62 18.27 4.59
CA GLY A 150 -6.89 18.25 5.32
C GLY A 150 -7.21 16.90 5.97
N ASN A 151 -8.48 16.55 6.05
CA ASN A 151 -8.93 15.31 6.67
C ASN A 151 -8.59 14.10 5.77
N PRO A 152 -7.77 13.13 6.23
CA PRO A 152 -7.37 11.97 5.42
C PRO A 152 -8.52 11.02 5.10
N TYR A 153 -9.64 11.16 5.77
CA TYR A 153 -10.83 10.31 5.61
C TYR A 153 -11.94 10.97 4.80
N ALA A 154 -11.75 12.22 4.34
CA ALA A 154 -12.74 12.91 3.53
C ALA A 154 -12.69 12.44 2.07
N VAL A 155 -13.85 12.28 1.44
CA VAL A 155 -14.02 11.82 0.04
C VAL A 155 -13.19 12.62 -0.96
N ASN A 156 -13.10 13.93 -0.74
CA ASN A 156 -12.41 14.87 -1.63
C ASN A 156 -11.05 15.31 -1.09
N SER A 157 -10.44 14.55 -0.19
CA SER A 157 -9.10 14.85 0.27
C SER A 157 -8.12 14.92 -0.88
N SER A 158 -7.46 16.05 -1.02
CA SER A 158 -6.31 16.17 -1.91
C SER A 158 -5.04 15.71 -1.18
N TYR A 159 -4.09 15.23 -1.95
CA TYR A 159 -2.83 14.73 -1.43
C TYR A 159 -1.68 14.99 -2.38
N ALA A 160 -0.49 14.75 -1.89
CA ALA A 160 0.73 14.81 -2.69
C ALA A 160 1.67 13.67 -2.30
N VAL A 161 2.35 13.11 -3.28
CA VAL A 161 3.42 12.13 -3.04
C VAL A 161 4.71 12.87 -2.68
N ARG A 162 5.41 12.39 -1.67
CA ARG A 162 6.69 12.92 -1.19
C ARG A 162 7.68 11.77 -1.03
N ALA A 163 8.98 12.04 -1.18
CA ALA A 163 10.03 11.07 -0.90
C ALA A 163 10.72 11.37 0.44
N TYR A 164 10.98 10.32 1.22
CA TYR A 164 11.76 10.34 2.44
C TYR A 164 12.97 9.42 2.29
N ASN A 165 14.16 9.92 2.53
CA ASN A 165 15.39 9.13 2.48
C ASN A 165 15.60 8.42 3.80
N LEU A 166 15.56 7.09 3.79
CA LEU A 166 15.69 6.25 4.98
C LEU A 166 17.13 6.13 5.49
N ASN A 167 18.13 6.49 4.68
CA ASN A 167 19.53 6.49 5.10
C ASN A 167 19.92 7.78 5.79
N THR A 168 19.46 8.92 5.25
CA THR A 168 19.80 10.25 5.79
C THR A 168 18.70 10.80 6.71
N HIS A 169 17.58 10.10 6.87
CA HIS A 169 16.42 10.52 7.66
C HIS A 169 15.84 11.89 7.25
N ARG A 170 15.87 12.19 5.94
CA ARG A 170 15.43 13.50 5.43
C ARG A 170 14.23 13.35 4.48
N LEU A 171 13.23 14.21 4.70
CA LEU A 171 12.14 14.40 3.76
C LEU A 171 12.62 15.35 2.66
N TYR A 172 12.54 14.91 1.38
CA TYR A 172 12.90 15.78 0.26
C TYR A 172 11.93 16.96 0.14
N ALA A 173 12.46 18.09 -0.31
CA ALA A 173 11.65 19.26 -0.62
C ALA A 173 10.73 18.99 -1.82
N GLY A 174 9.56 19.62 -1.82
CA GLY A 174 8.59 19.54 -2.92
C GLY A 174 7.85 18.20 -3.04
N PRO A 175 6.70 18.19 -3.69
CA PRO A 175 5.96 16.99 -4.06
C PRO A 175 6.55 16.35 -5.32
N ILE A 176 6.24 15.09 -5.53
CA ILE A 176 6.46 14.38 -6.79
C ILE A 176 5.16 14.48 -7.58
N VAL A 177 5.20 15.20 -8.68
CA VAL A 177 4.04 15.47 -9.54
C VAL A 177 4.37 15.06 -10.99
N ASP A 178 3.34 14.89 -11.78
CA ASP A 178 3.49 14.82 -13.22
C ASP A 178 3.96 16.20 -13.73
N ARG A 179 5.12 16.25 -14.34
CA ARG A 179 5.67 17.52 -14.84
C ARG A 179 4.89 18.09 -16.04
N ARG A 180 4.05 17.27 -16.66
CA ARG A 180 3.15 17.69 -17.76
C ARG A 180 1.95 18.47 -17.22
N GLU A 181 1.59 18.20 -15.95
CA GLU A 181 0.44 18.78 -15.26
C GLU A 181 0.82 19.21 -13.83
N PRO A 182 1.75 20.18 -13.68
CA PRO A 182 2.38 20.48 -12.38
C PRO A 182 1.41 21.03 -11.34
N ASP A 183 0.31 21.64 -11.77
CA ASP A 183 -0.71 22.25 -10.90
C ASP A 183 -1.84 21.28 -10.54
N GLU A 184 -1.85 20.05 -11.11
CA GLU A 184 -2.88 19.08 -10.81
C GLU A 184 -2.81 18.63 -9.34
N LYS A 185 -3.95 18.71 -8.67
CA LYS A 185 -4.11 18.19 -7.31
C LYS A 185 -4.57 16.75 -7.40
N MET A 186 -3.75 15.85 -6.92
CA MET A 186 -4.15 14.45 -6.82
C MET A 186 -5.35 14.30 -5.87
N THR A 187 -6.39 13.64 -6.35
CA THR A 187 -7.59 13.27 -5.61
C THR A 187 -8.04 11.89 -6.04
N GLY A 188 -8.90 11.24 -5.27
CA GLY A 188 -9.48 9.95 -5.63
C GLY A 188 -9.02 8.81 -4.72
N GLN A 189 -9.58 7.64 -4.98
CA GLN A 189 -9.36 6.43 -4.19
C GLN A 189 -8.54 5.41 -4.98
N PRO A 190 -7.48 4.83 -4.40
CA PRO A 190 -6.71 3.78 -5.05
C PRO A 190 -7.52 2.49 -5.10
N VAL A 191 -7.81 2.01 -6.29
CA VAL A 191 -8.64 0.83 -6.54
C VAL A 191 -7.83 -0.44 -6.46
N THR A 192 -6.73 -0.49 -7.23
CA THR A 192 -5.84 -1.64 -7.33
C THR A 192 -4.42 -1.17 -7.69
N ARG A 193 -3.43 -2.02 -7.41
CA ARG A 193 -2.03 -1.67 -7.60
C ARG A 193 -1.20 -2.84 -8.13
N VAL A 194 -0.17 -2.53 -8.93
CA VAL A 194 0.91 -3.45 -9.32
C VAL A 194 2.26 -2.74 -9.27
N GLU A 195 3.30 -3.45 -8.83
CA GLU A 195 4.65 -2.91 -8.65
C GLU A 195 5.70 -3.71 -9.43
N PRO A 196 5.79 -3.54 -10.76
CA PRO A 196 6.79 -4.20 -11.57
C PRO A 196 8.13 -3.43 -11.53
N GLY A 197 9.15 -4.01 -10.94
CA GLY A 197 10.49 -3.41 -10.90
C GLY A 197 10.55 -2.12 -10.07
N ALA A 198 10.95 -1.03 -10.73
CA ALA A 198 11.04 0.29 -10.11
C ALA A 198 9.77 1.13 -10.26
N TRP A 199 8.70 0.56 -10.76
CA TRP A 199 7.45 1.27 -10.99
C TRP A 199 6.36 0.82 -10.04
N ALA A 200 5.57 1.78 -9.57
CA ALA A 200 4.32 1.53 -8.86
C ALA A 200 3.17 2.15 -9.66
N TYR A 201 2.31 1.29 -10.22
CA TYR A 201 1.11 1.71 -10.95
C TYR A 201 -0.09 1.53 -10.06
N THR A 202 -0.83 2.61 -9.82
CA THR A 202 -2.04 2.59 -9.01
C THR A 202 -3.20 3.15 -9.81
N LEU A 203 -4.27 2.37 -9.96
CA LEU A 203 -5.52 2.84 -10.55
C LEU A 203 -6.28 3.63 -9.52
N TYR A 204 -6.68 4.86 -9.86
CA TYR A 204 -7.49 5.74 -9.02
C TYR A 204 -8.89 5.94 -9.60
N SER A 205 -9.89 5.79 -8.75
CA SER A 205 -11.26 6.22 -9.00
C SER A 205 -11.45 7.66 -8.52
N ARG A 206 -12.11 8.49 -9.32
CA ARG A 206 -12.45 9.88 -8.96
C ARG A 206 -13.95 10.09 -9.13
N THR A 207 -14.62 10.65 -8.11
CA THR A 207 -16.04 10.96 -8.19
C THR A 207 -16.28 12.09 -9.22
N GLY A 208 -17.18 11.85 -10.18
CA GLY A 208 -17.53 12.83 -11.21
C GLY A 208 -16.45 13.15 -12.23
N LYS A 209 -15.28 12.47 -12.16
CA LYS A 209 -14.17 12.64 -13.09
C LYS A 209 -13.74 11.32 -13.71
N ARG A 210 -12.91 11.39 -14.76
CA ARG A 210 -12.29 10.19 -15.33
C ARG A 210 -11.33 9.56 -14.33
N PRO A 211 -11.28 8.22 -14.24
CA PRO A 211 -10.25 7.54 -13.49
C PRO A 211 -8.90 7.69 -14.18
N PHE A 212 -7.83 7.48 -13.45
CA PHE A 212 -6.47 7.56 -13.97
C PHE A 212 -5.57 6.50 -13.35
N VAL A 213 -4.48 6.19 -14.03
CA VAL A 213 -3.38 5.43 -13.48
C VAL A 213 -2.28 6.40 -13.05
N HIS A 214 -1.94 6.39 -11.76
CA HIS A 214 -0.75 7.04 -11.26
C HIS A 214 0.44 6.09 -11.42
N ALA A 215 1.37 6.45 -12.30
CA ALA A 215 2.61 5.72 -12.56
C ALA A 215 3.76 6.41 -11.83
N LEU A 216 4.22 5.84 -10.72
CA LEU A 216 5.34 6.36 -9.92
C LEU A 216 6.63 5.60 -10.25
N ASP A 217 7.62 6.31 -10.82
CA ASP A 217 8.98 5.84 -10.99
C ASP A 217 9.75 6.01 -9.68
N THR A 218 9.86 4.92 -8.94
CA THR A 218 10.46 4.90 -7.61
C THR A 218 11.98 4.96 -7.61
N ALA A 219 12.63 4.73 -8.77
CA ALA A 219 14.08 4.89 -8.91
C ALA A 219 14.47 6.35 -9.15
N HIS A 220 13.66 7.09 -9.91
CA HIS A 220 14.02 8.43 -10.37
C HIS A 220 13.17 9.55 -9.75
N ARG A 221 12.25 9.24 -8.83
CA ARG A 221 11.33 10.19 -8.17
C ARG A 221 10.53 11.01 -9.19
N ARG A 222 9.90 10.32 -10.15
CA ARG A 222 9.03 10.89 -11.18
C ARG A 222 7.66 10.26 -11.10
N ALA A 223 6.65 11.00 -11.49
CA ALA A 223 5.29 10.49 -11.60
C ALA A 223 4.65 10.92 -12.92
N PHE A 224 3.72 10.11 -13.37
CA PHE A 224 2.89 10.35 -14.55
C PHE A 224 1.45 10.01 -14.20
N CYS A 225 0.52 10.91 -14.55
CA CYS A 225 -0.91 10.68 -14.45
C CYS A 225 -1.44 10.30 -15.84
N VAL A 226 -1.98 9.09 -15.98
CA VAL A 226 -2.49 8.57 -17.25
C VAL A 226 -4.00 8.49 -17.16
N ASP A 227 -4.69 9.48 -17.70
CA ASP A 227 -6.15 9.51 -17.73
C ASP A 227 -6.71 8.38 -18.58
N LEU A 228 -7.72 7.69 -18.06
CA LEU A 228 -8.42 6.63 -18.78
C LEU A 228 -9.69 7.22 -19.43
N PRO A 229 -10.06 6.78 -20.64
CA PRO A 229 -11.18 7.37 -21.39
C PRO A 229 -12.56 6.99 -20.81
N TRP A 230 -12.60 6.32 -19.66
CA TRP A 230 -13.85 5.79 -19.08
C TRP A 230 -14.67 6.89 -18.40
N ARG A 231 -15.90 7.03 -18.83
CA ARG A 231 -16.91 7.82 -18.16
C ARG A 231 -17.81 6.91 -17.33
N ASN A 232 -18.40 7.42 -16.24
CA ASN A 232 -19.35 6.69 -15.39
C ASN A 232 -18.84 5.33 -14.89
N SER A 233 -17.53 5.23 -14.66
CA SER A 233 -16.86 3.97 -14.26
C SER A 233 -17.05 3.61 -12.77
N ALA A 234 -17.62 4.49 -11.94
CA ALA A 234 -17.74 4.30 -10.49
C ALA A 234 -18.43 2.99 -10.08
N ARG A 235 -19.37 2.48 -10.87
CA ARG A 235 -20.11 1.24 -10.59
C ARG A 235 -19.29 -0.05 -10.78
N TRP A 236 -18.23 0.01 -11.58
CA TRP A 236 -17.50 -1.21 -11.98
C TRP A 236 -15.97 -1.11 -11.85
N ILE A 237 -15.43 0.07 -11.58
CA ILE A 237 -13.98 0.28 -11.53
C ILE A 237 -13.30 -0.60 -10.46
N ASN A 238 -13.99 -0.90 -9.37
CA ASN A 238 -13.49 -1.77 -8.31
C ASN A 238 -13.31 -3.25 -8.76
N LEU A 239 -13.89 -3.63 -9.90
CA LEU A 239 -13.69 -4.95 -10.51
C LEU A 239 -12.46 -4.99 -11.42
N VAL A 240 -11.85 -3.84 -11.69
CA VAL A 240 -10.65 -3.77 -12.53
C VAL A 240 -9.46 -4.32 -11.76
N ARG A 241 -8.65 -5.11 -12.48
CA ARG A 241 -7.33 -5.59 -12.00
C ARG A 241 -6.28 -5.18 -13.02
N MET A 242 -5.08 -4.91 -12.53
CA MET A 242 -3.96 -4.53 -13.38
C MET A 242 -2.93 -5.67 -13.44
N ARG A 243 -2.29 -5.81 -14.60
CA ARG A 243 -1.15 -6.71 -14.78
C ARG A 243 -0.20 -6.11 -15.80
N VAL A 244 1.09 -6.24 -15.56
CA VAL A 244 2.10 -5.92 -16.57
C VAL A 244 2.35 -7.14 -17.44
N HIS A 245 2.38 -6.93 -18.75
CA HIS A 245 2.75 -7.93 -19.74
C HIS A 245 3.58 -7.26 -20.84
N GLY A 246 4.84 -7.68 -20.97
CA GLY A 246 5.78 -7.02 -21.89
C GLY A 246 5.94 -5.51 -21.57
N GLY A 247 5.82 -4.69 -22.59
CA GLY A 247 5.87 -3.22 -22.50
C GLY A 247 4.56 -2.55 -22.08
N GLU A 248 3.50 -3.31 -21.80
CA GLU A 248 2.16 -2.78 -21.54
C GLU A 248 1.70 -3.02 -20.10
N LEU A 249 0.91 -2.08 -19.59
CA LEU A 249 0.08 -2.27 -18.42
C LEU A 249 -1.34 -2.60 -18.90
N LEU A 250 -1.78 -3.81 -18.62
CA LEU A 250 -3.11 -4.31 -18.97
C LEU A 250 -4.09 -4.04 -17.84
N LEU A 251 -5.19 -3.36 -18.15
CA LEU A 251 -6.32 -3.18 -17.26
C LEU A 251 -7.42 -4.18 -17.68
N ARG A 252 -7.82 -5.03 -16.75
CA ARG A 252 -8.74 -6.15 -17.02
C ARG A 252 -9.96 -6.08 -16.12
N ARG A 253 -11.11 -6.43 -16.68
CA ARG A 253 -12.36 -6.65 -15.95
C ARG A 253 -13.02 -7.93 -16.45
N ASP A 254 -13.46 -8.78 -15.55
CA ASP A 254 -14.13 -10.06 -15.84
C ASP A 254 -13.30 -10.91 -16.84
N GLY A 255 -11.98 -10.96 -16.62
CA GLY A 255 -11.04 -11.70 -17.48
C GLY A 255 -10.67 -11.02 -18.80
N LYS A 256 -11.41 -10.01 -19.24
CA LYS A 256 -11.17 -9.30 -20.52
C LYS A 256 -10.27 -8.07 -20.31
N VAL A 257 -9.41 -7.78 -21.28
CA VAL A 257 -8.64 -6.55 -21.33
C VAL A 257 -9.58 -5.44 -21.80
N ILE A 258 -9.70 -4.38 -21.01
CA ILE A 258 -10.56 -3.21 -21.29
C ILE A 258 -9.75 -1.94 -21.58
N ALA A 259 -8.46 -1.95 -21.27
CA ALA A 259 -7.50 -0.93 -21.71
C ALA A 259 -6.08 -1.48 -21.64
N ARG A 260 -5.20 -0.91 -22.45
CA ARG A 260 -3.75 -1.11 -22.46
C ARG A 260 -3.08 0.24 -22.34
N VAL A 261 -2.09 0.35 -21.49
CA VAL A 261 -1.25 1.54 -21.36
C VAL A 261 0.17 1.14 -21.76
N ASP A 262 0.72 1.79 -22.77
CA ASP A 262 2.14 1.65 -23.10
C ASP A 262 2.98 2.21 -21.96
N ARG A 263 3.90 1.44 -21.42
CA ARG A 263 4.69 1.82 -20.24
C ARG A 263 5.81 2.82 -20.53
N LYS A 264 6.11 3.07 -21.80
CA LYS A 264 7.15 3.99 -22.24
C LYS A 264 6.56 5.35 -22.65
N THR A 265 5.48 5.33 -23.43
CA THR A 265 4.82 6.55 -23.93
C THR A 265 3.65 7.00 -23.08
N PHE A 266 3.05 6.09 -22.30
CA PHE A 266 1.81 6.26 -21.55
C PHE A 266 0.56 6.44 -22.41
N ASP A 267 0.64 6.07 -23.69
CA ASP A 267 -0.52 6.04 -24.58
C ASP A 267 -1.52 4.97 -24.13
N VAL A 268 -2.81 5.32 -24.23
CA VAL A 268 -3.92 4.44 -23.84
C VAL A 268 -4.64 3.93 -25.07
N LYS A 269 -4.81 2.59 -25.15
CA LYS A 269 -5.63 1.90 -26.15
C LYS A 269 -6.75 1.15 -25.43
N THR A 270 -7.99 1.26 -25.90
CA THR A 270 -9.18 0.58 -25.37
C THR A 270 -9.78 -0.37 -26.39
#